data_fead05f6ae039ca3abc620b8f04c9169
#
_entry.id   fead05f6ae039ca3abc620b8f04c9169
#
_cell.length_a   1.000
_cell.length_b   1.000
_cell.length_c   1.000
_cell.angle_alpha   90.00
_cell.angle_beta   90.00
_cell.angle_gamma   90.00
#
_symmetry.space_group_name_H-M   'P 1'
#
loop_
_entity.id
_entity.type
_entity.pdbx_description
1 polymer ?
#
loop_
_entity_poly.entity_id
_entity_poly.type
_entity_poly.pdbx_seq_one_letter_code
_entity_poly.pdbx_strand_id
1 'polypeptide(L)'
;MNITRRRGAIAFFITLGVCLVGVAVALNIGWVVFHWRGLVADILGFLFGGLLIAGMVIYTIFLVREIRHSAAQESFLNAVTHELKTPIASIRLYLETLQRHPVDDAKRQEFYRIMLSDSERLLGTVNTILKAAETTHNRRDRGRKRLEMTALTAECIAIARERMHLPADAIQLETPAPGMEFPVIANEVELHSAILNVLDNAVKYSGGNVRIRARLRIERSVWVMLDIEDAGIGIAPENLKRIFKRFYRVSRSGSGTHKIHGTGLGLFIVRAIARQHGGDVTAASEGPGKGSTITLQLPVAPAAVADWNASPVVWPGGRV
;
A
#
# COMPACT_ATOMS: atom_id res chain seq x y z
N MET A 1 -16.06 -17.51 2.01
CA MET A 1 -15.29 -18.79 2.04
C MET A 1 -14.28 -18.71 3.18
N ASN A 2 -14.33 -19.61 4.17
CA ASN A 2 -13.66 -19.50 5.47
C ASN A 2 -12.12 -19.42 5.37
N ILE A 3 -11.49 -18.49 6.12
CA ILE A 3 -10.04 -18.29 6.26
C ILE A 3 -9.31 -19.58 6.66
N THR A 4 -9.96 -20.44 7.45
CA THR A 4 -9.46 -21.76 7.86
C THR A 4 -9.31 -22.73 6.67
N ARG A 5 -10.23 -22.72 5.72
CA ARG A 5 -10.19 -23.58 4.52
C ARG A 5 -9.03 -23.20 3.58
N ARG A 6 -8.65 -21.91 3.52
CA ARG A 6 -7.52 -21.42 2.69
C ARG A 6 -6.15 -21.72 3.30
N ARG A 7 -6.00 -21.59 4.63
CA ARG A 7 -4.78 -22.04 5.32
C ARG A 7 -4.57 -23.54 5.13
N GLY A 8 -5.67 -24.32 5.13
CA GLY A 8 -5.64 -25.73 4.82
C GLY A 8 -5.19 -26.03 3.39
N ALA A 9 -5.68 -25.28 2.38
CA ALA A 9 -5.27 -25.47 0.99
C ALA A 9 -3.79 -25.15 0.77
N ILE A 10 -3.29 -24.04 1.32
CA ILE A 10 -1.86 -23.69 1.23
C ILE A 10 -1.01 -24.75 1.94
N ALA A 11 -1.40 -25.18 3.15
CA ALA A 11 -0.71 -26.24 3.86
C ALA A 11 -0.73 -27.55 3.07
N PHE A 12 -1.87 -27.91 2.47
CA PHE A 12 -2.02 -29.09 1.61
C PHE A 12 -1.06 -29.06 0.42
N PHE A 13 -0.98 -27.97 -0.33
CA PHE A 13 -0.09 -27.86 -1.49
C PHE A 13 1.39 -27.84 -1.09
N ILE A 14 1.74 -27.22 0.04
CA ILE A 14 3.11 -27.28 0.57
C ILE A 14 3.45 -28.71 0.98
N THR A 15 2.57 -29.39 1.71
CA THR A 15 2.78 -30.78 2.15
C THR A 15 2.87 -31.73 0.94
N LEU A 16 1.98 -31.54 -0.05
CA LEU A 16 2.03 -32.31 -1.31
C LEU A 16 3.34 -32.08 -2.06
N GLY A 17 3.81 -30.83 -2.15
CA GLY A 17 5.10 -30.49 -2.78
C GLY A 17 6.28 -31.16 -2.07
N VAL A 18 6.30 -31.12 -0.73
CA VAL A 18 7.33 -31.78 0.08
C VAL A 18 7.28 -33.30 -0.09
N CYS A 19 6.09 -33.91 -0.08
CA CYS A 19 5.93 -35.35 -0.33
C CYS A 19 6.42 -35.76 -1.73
N LEU A 20 6.07 -34.99 -2.76
CA LEU A 20 6.51 -35.27 -4.12
C LEU A 20 8.02 -35.13 -4.28
N VAL A 21 8.64 -34.14 -3.64
CA VAL A 21 10.11 -34.03 -3.58
C VAL A 21 10.71 -35.24 -2.87
N GLY A 22 10.14 -35.67 -1.75
CA GLY A 22 10.59 -36.86 -1.02
C GLY A 22 10.51 -38.13 -1.88
N VAL A 23 9.43 -38.34 -2.62
CA VAL A 23 9.27 -39.46 -3.56
C VAL A 23 10.27 -39.35 -4.70
N ALA A 24 10.49 -38.18 -5.29
CA ALA A 24 11.49 -37.98 -6.35
C ALA A 24 12.92 -38.30 -5.89
N VAL A 25 13.27 -37.91 -4.66
CA VAL A 25 14.58 -38.24 -4.03
C VAL A 25 14.68 -39.72 -3.79
N ALA A 26 13.66 -40.39 -3.24
CA ALA A 26 13.64 -41.81 -2.98
C ALA A 26 13.79 -42.65 -4.28
N LEU A 27 13.08 -42.25 -5.35
CA LEU A 27 13.18 -42.88 -6.67
C LEU A 27 14.57 -42.70 -7.28
N ASN A 28 15.17 -41.50 -7.11
CA ASN A 28 16.52 -41.23 -7.61
C ASN A 28 17.59 -42.09 -6.88
N ILE A 29 17.48 -42.17 -5.56
CA ILE A 29 18.35 -43.05 -4.75
C ILE A 29 18.16 -44.54 -5.16
N GLY A 30 16.89 -44.97 -5.29
CA GLY A 30 16.58 -46.34 -5.74
C GLY A 30 17.15 -46.66 -7.11
N TRP A 31 17.07 -45.71 -8.06
CA TRP A 31 17.67 -45.85 -9.38
C TRP A 31 19.20 -46.03 -9.31
N VAL A 32 19.90 -45.22 -8.54
CA VAL A 32 21.38 -45.30 -8.35
C VAL A 32 21.77 -46.60 -7.74
N VAL A 33 21.08 -47.08 -6.69
CA VAL A 33 21.36 -48.36 -6.01
C VAL A 33 21.14 -49.57 -6.92
N PHE A 34 20.13 -49.52 -7.80
CA PHE A 34 19.78 -50.62 -8.68
C PHE A 34 20.67 -50.71 -9.94
N HIS A 35 21.24 -49.59 -10.42
CA HIS A 35 22.01 -49.49 -11.66
C HIS A 35 23.53 -49.33 -11.47
N TRP A 36 24.13 -49.93 -10.47
CA TRP A 36 25.55 -49.78 -10.09
C TRP A 36 26.60 -50.09 -11.21
N ARG A 37 26.22 -50.24 -12.48
CA ARG A 37 27.13 -50.68 -13.54
C ARG A 37 27.45 -49.68 -14.65
N GLY A 38 27.12 -48.40 -14.51
CA GLY A 38 27.45 -47.44 -15.57
C GLY A 38 27.53 -46.00 -15.09
N LEU A 39 28.73 -45.45 -14.94
CA LEU A 39 29.00 -44.08 -14.48
C LEU A 39 28.17 -43.01 -15.23
N VAL A 40 27.95 -43.19 -16.53
CA VAL A 40 27.19 -42.28 -17.39
C VAL A 40 25.70 -42.32 -17.05
N ALA A 41 25.13 -43.47 -16.78
CA ALA A 41 23.73 -43.65 -16.41
C ALA A 41 23.43 -43.00 -15.04
N ASP A 42 24.38 -43.13 -14.11
CA ASP A 42 24.25 -42.52 -12.78
C ASP A 42 24.31 -41.00 -12.85
N ILE A 43 25.24 -40.42 -13.62
CA ILE A 43 25.33 -38.97 -13.84
C ILE A 43 24.06 -38.43 -14.47
N LEU A 44 23.52 -39.07 -15.51
CA LEU A 44 22.28 -38.68 -16.16
C LEU A 44 21.07 -38.79 -15.23
N GLY A 45 21.02 -39.86 -14.40
CA GLY A 45 19.98 -40.04 -13.38
C GLY A 45 19.97 -38.92 -12.34
N PHE A 46 21.16 -38.54 -11.82
CA PHE A 46 21.29 -37.41 -10.89
C PHE A 46 20.92 -36.07 -11.52
N LEU A 47 21.35 -35.79 -12.75
CA LEU A 47 20.99 -34.57 -13.47
C LEU A 47 19.49 -34.49 -13.71
N PHE A 48 18.86 -35.58 -14.17
CA PHE A 48 17.44 -35.64 -14.40
C PHE A 48 16.62 -35.52 -13.11
N GLY A 49 17.03 -36.23 -12.05
CA GLY A 49 16.42 -36.11 -10.72
C GLY A 49 16.53 -34.69 -10.14
N GLY A 50 17.71 -34.09 -10.26
CA GLY A 50 17.95 -32.70 -9.84
C GLY A 50 17.07 -31.71 -10.60
N LEU A 51 16.91 -31.88 -11.92
CA LEU A 51 16.04 -31.05 -12.76
C LEU A 51 14.58 -31.21 -12.37
N LEU A 52 14.10 -32.41 -12.09
CA LEU A 52 12.72 -32.65 -11.62
C LEU A 52 12.46 -32.01 -10.26
N ILE A 53 13.40 -32.14 -9.31
CA ILE A 53 13.28 -31.52 -8.00
C ILE A 53 13.24 -29.99 -8.14
N ALA A 54 14.14 -29.40 -8.92
CA ALA A 54 14.18 -27.97 -9.17
C ALA A 54 12.87 -27.47 -9.81
N GLY A 55 12.37 -28.17 -10.83
CA GLY A 55 11.08 -27.87 -11.48
C GLY A 55 9.92 -27.90 -10.49
N MET A 56 9.88 -28.92 -9.62
CA MET A 56 8.82 -29.07 -8.62
C MET A 56 8.87 -27.95 -7.56
N VAL A 57 10.06 -27.56 -7.11
CA VAL A 57 10.25 -26.44 -6.18
C VAL A 57 9.79 -25.13 -6.81
N ILE A 58 10.20 -24.86 -8.05
CA ILE A 58 9.79 -23.66 -8.79
C ILE A 58 8.27 -23.64 -8.98
N TYR A 59 7.67 -24.76 -9.38
CA TYR A 59 6.22 -24.89 -9.53
C TYR A 59 5.48 -24.63 -8.22
N THR A 60 5.97 -25.19 -7.12
CA THR A 60 5.36 -24.98 -5.78
C THR A 60 5.42 -23.50 -5.36
N ILE A 61 6.57 -22.84 -5.59
CA ILE A 61 6.74 -21.41 -5.32
C ILE A 61 5.76 -20.59 -6.17
N PHE A 62 5.65 -20.91 -7.47
CA PHE A 62 4.71 -20.25 -8.37
C PHE A 62 3.26 -20.43 -7.93
N LEU A 63 2.85 -21.65 -7.61
CA LEU A 63 1.50 -21.97 -7.14
C LEU A 63 1.14 -21.24 -5.85
N VAL A 64 2.05 -21.20 -4.86
CA VAL A 64 1.85 -20.46 -3.61
C VAL A 64 1.73 -18.95 -3.87
N ARG A 65 2.51 -18.42 -4.80
CA ARG A 65 2.40 -17.01 -5.22
C ARG A 65 1.05 -16.72 -5.83
N GLU A 66 0.58 -17.58 -6.75
CA GLU A 66 -0.69 -17.43 -7.45
C GLU A 66 -1.88 -17.48 -6.48
N ILE A 67 -1.90 -18.45 -5.56
CA ILE A 67 -2.92 -18.55 -4.52
C ILE A 67 -2.96 -17.29 -3.64
N ARG A 68 -1.77 -16.76 -3.27
CA ARG A 68 -1.70 -15.52 -2.48
C ARG A 68 -2.19 -14.31 -3.26
N HIS A 69 -1.87 -14.23 -4.55
CA HIS A 69 -2.33 -13.15 -5.44
C HIS A 69 -3.85 -13.17 -5.58
N SER A 70 -4.42 -14.33 -5.91
CA SER A 70 -5.87 -14.54 -6.02
C SER A 70 -6.59 -14.22 -4.69
N ALA A 71 -6.01 -14.63 -3.55
CA ALA A 71 -6.56 -14.33 -2.23
C ALA A 71 -6.59 -12.83 -1.92
N ALA A 72 -5.55 -12.10 -2.31
CA ALA A 72 -5.49 -10.64 -2.12
C ALA A 72 -6.53 -9.94 -3.02
N GLN A 73 -6.69 -10.39 -4.25
CA GLN A 73 -7.67 -9.84 -5.20
C GLN A 73 -9.12 -10.04 -4.72
N GLU A 74 -9.46 -11.23 -4.19
CA GLU A 74 -10.79 -11.49 -3.65
C GLU A 74 -11.06 -10.66 -2.37
N SER A 75 -10.06 -10.54 -1.49
CA SER A 75 -10.16 -9.68 -0.32
C SER A 75 -10.40 -8.22 -0.70
N PHE A 76 -9.77 -7.75 -1.79
CA PHE A 76 -9.99 -6.42 -2.33
C PHE A 76 -11.42 -6.24 -2.86
N LEU A 77 -11.90 -7.16 -3.72
CA LEU A 77 -13.26 -7.08 -4.25
C LEU A 77 -14.30 -7.03 -3.14
N ASN A 78 -14.12 -7.86 -2.10
CA ASN A 78 -14.98 -7.84 -0.93
C ASN A 78 -14.90 -6.52 -0.15
N ALA A 79 -13.69 -5.96 0.02
CA ALA A 79 -13.50 -4.67 0.70
C ALA A 79 -14.13 -3.52 -0.10
N VAL A 80 -13.88 -3.45 -1.42
CA VAL A 80 -14.48 -2.44 -2.30
C VAL A 80 -16.00 -2.53 -2.28
N THR A 81 -16.54 -3.75 -2.44
CA THR A 81 -18.00 -3.96 -2.42
C THR A 81 -18.60 -3.48 -1.11
N HIS A 82 -17.92 -3.74 0.02
CA HIS A 82 -18.40 -3.29 1.32
C HIS A 82 -18.30 -1.76 1.48
N GLU A 83 -17.19 -1.15 1.05
CA GLU A 83 -16.97 0.30 1.11
C GLU A 83 -17.93 1.09 0.19
N LEU A 84 -18.37 0.48 -0.92
CA LEU A 84 -19.39 1.08 -1.80
C LEU A 84 -20.80 0.84 -1.28
N LYS A 85 -21.11 -0.35 -0.74
CA LYS A 85 -22.46 -0.70 -0.29
C LYS A 85 -22.94 0.17 0.87
N THR A 86 -22.07 0.52 1.80
CA THR A 86 -22.42 1.30 3.01
C THR A 86 -22.96 2.70 2.66
N PRO A 87 -22.26 3.56 1.93
CA PRO A 87 -22.77 4.88 1.56
C PRO A 87 -23.98 4.79 0.62
N ILE A 88 -24.03 3.82 -0.29
CA ILE A 88 -25.21 3.62 -1.15
C ILE A 88 -26.44 3.28 -0.31
N ALA A 89 -26.32 2.39 0.68
CA ALA A 89 -27.42 2.03 1.57
C ALA A 89 -27.87 3.21 2.42
N SER A 90 -26.95 4.04 2.91
CA SER A 90 -27.23 5.27 3.65
C SER A 90 -28.00 6.29 2.81
N ILE A 91 -27.50 6.62 1.63
CA ILE A 91 -28.18 7.53 0.68
C ILE A 91 -29.60 7.04 0.38
N ARG A 92 -29.73 5.75 0.07
CA ARG A 92 -31.02 5.14 -0.21
C ARG A 92 -31.98 5.24 0.96
N LEU A 93 -31.53 4.97 2.19
CA LEU A 93 -32.33 5.06 3.40
C LEU A 93 -32.89 6.47 3.61
N TYR A 94 -32.05 7.51 3.49
CA TYR A 94 -32.49 8.88 3.64
C TYR A 94 -33.44 9.31 2.55
N LEU A 95 -33.23 8.90 1.29
CA LEU A 95 -34.16 9.15 0.19
C LEU A 95 -35.51 8.48 0.43
N GLU A 96 -35.54 7.20 0.84
CA GLU A 96 -36.77 6.47 1.16
C GLU A 96 -37.50 7.10 2.36
N THR A 97 -36.76 7.61 3.35
CA THR A 97 -37.33 8.32 4.50
C THR A 97 -37.99 9.61 4.08
N LEU A 98 -37.32 10.42 3.24
CA LEU A 98 -37.87 11.66 2.70
C LEU A 98 -39.10 11.45 1.82
N GLN A 99 -39.18 10.30 1.14
CA GLN A 99 -40.36 10.00 0.31
C GLN A 99 -41.59 9.52 1.11
N ARG A 100 -41.35 8.81 2.22
CA ARG A 100 -42.41 8.14 2.97
C ARG A 100 -42.93 8.93 4.17
N HIS A 101 -42.13 9.87 4.69
CA HIS A 101 -42.45 10.59 5.90
C HIS A 101 -42.32 12.10 5.70
N PRO A 102 -43.26 12.89 6.21
CA PRO A 102 -43.09 14.32 6.31
C PRO A 102 -41.95 14.60 7.31
N VAL A 103 -40.92 15.30 6.86
CA VAL A 103 -39.74 15.65 7.65
C VAL A 103 -39.67 17.16 7.73
N ASP A 104 -39.39 17.71 8.92
CA ASP A 104 -39.17 19.14 9.08
C ASP A 104 -37.95 19.62 8.27
N ASP A 105 -37.88 20.93 8.00
CA ASP A 105 -36.87 21.51 7.13
C ASP A 105 -35.43 21.33 7.70
N ALA A 106 -35.27 21.38 9.02
CA ALA A 106 -33.98 21.22 9.66
C ALA A 106 -33.42 19.78 9.46
N LYS A 107 -34.26 18.77 9.68
CA LYS A 107 -33.89 17.36 9.43
C LYS A 107 -33.68 17.07 7.94
N ARG A 108 -34.48 17.73 7.07
CA ARG A 108 -34.32 17.61 5.62
C ARG A 108 -32.94 18.08 5.17
N GLN A 109 -32.49 19.22 5.69
CA GLN A 109 -31.16 19.77 5.41
C GLN A 109 -30.03 18.86 5.98
N GLU A 110 -30.28 18.29 7.15
CA GLU A 110 -29.34 17.32 7.73
C GLU A 110 -29.18 16.06 6.83
N PHE A 111 -30.32 15.52 6.34
CA PHE A 111 -30.31 14.35 5.45
C PHE A 111 -29.59 14.66 4.12
N TYR A 112 -29.82 15.83 3.54
CA TYR A 112 -29.12 16.26 2.33
C TYR A 112 -27.61 16.35 2.57
N ARG A 113 -27.17 16.87 3.71
CA ARG A 113 -25.74 16.97 4.05
C ARG A 113 -25.10 15.59 4.20
N ILE A 114 -25.79 14.65 4.85
CA ILE A 114 -25.30 13.27 4.99
C ILE A 114 -25.19 12.59 3.63
N MET A 115 -26.22 12.69 2.79
CA MET A 115 -26.22 12.09 1.45
C MET A 115 -25.12 12.68 0.56
N LEU A 116 -24.88 13.99 0.64
CA LEU A 116 -23.78 14.64 -0.09
C LEU A 116 -22.43 14.11 0.36
N SER A 117 -22.18 14.03 1.67
CA SER A 117 -20.96 13.47 2.25
C SER A 117 -20.72 12.02 1.83
N ASP A 118 -21.78 11.18 1.83
CA ASP A 118 -21.71 9.79 1.38
C ASP A 118 -21.44 9.68 -0.12
N SER A 119 -21.98 10.60 -0.93
CA SER A 119 -21.71 10.68 -2.37
C SER A 119 -20.23 11.06 -2.64
N GLU A 120 -19.70 12.04 -1.91
CA GLU A 120 -18.28 12.44 -2.00
C GLU A 120 -17.33 11.29 -1.59
N ARG A 121 -17.71 10.54 -0.54
CA ARG A 121 -16.97 9.35 -0.11
C ARG A 121 -16.96 8.26 -1.18
N LEU A 122 -18.09 8.03 -1.86
CA LEU A 122 -18.18 7.11 -3.00
C LEU A 122 -17.24 7.52 -4.13
N LEU A 123 -17.27 8.78 -4.53
CA LEU A 123 -16.43 9.33 -5.57
C LEU A 123 -14.94 9.18 -5.21
N GLY A 124 -14.56 9.46 -3.96
CA GLY A 124 -13.20 9.25 -3.44
C GLY A 124 -12.75 7.80 -3.54
N THR A 125 -13.64 6.85 -3.22
CA THR A 125 -13.35 5.42 -3.33
C THR A 125 -13.13 5.00 -4.79
N VAL A 126 -13.99 5.42 -5.71
CA VAL A 126 -13.88 5.15 -7.14
C VAL A 126 -12.58 5.74 -7.70
N ASN A 127 -12.27 7.00 -7.38
CA ASN A 127 -11.04 7.65 -7.83
C ASN A 127 -9.78 6.93 -7.31
N THR A 128 -9.81 6.40 -6.10
CA THR A 128 -8.71 5.62 -5.53
C THR A 128 -8.49 4.31 -6.31
N ILE A 129 -9.57 3.65 -6.73
CA ILE A 129 -9.52 2.43 -7.54
C ILE A 129 -8.95 2.73 -8.94
N LEU A 130 -9.43 3.80 -9.58
CA LEU A 130 -8.96 4.22 -10.90
C LEU A 130 -7.46 4.59 -10.87
N LYS A 131 -7.02 5.38 -9.89
CA LYS A 131 -5.60 5.70 -9.69
C LYS A 131 -4.74 4.46 -9.50
N ALA A 132 -5.21 3.48 -8.73
CA ALA A 132 -4.49 2.22 -8.55
C ALA A 132 -4.41 1.37 -9.84
N ALA A 133 -5.36 1.50 -10.75
CA ALA A 133 -5.33 0.87 -12.06
C ALA A 133 -4.39 1.60 -13.03
N GLU A 134 -4.40 2.93 -13.02
CA GLU A 134 -3.56 3.78 -13.89
C GLU A 134 -2.07 3.74 -13.54
N THR A 135 -1.71 3.57 -12.25
CA THR A 135 -0.31 3.44 -11.80
C THR A 135 0.39 2.21 -12.37
N THR A 136 -0.34 1.28 -12.98
CA THR A 136 0.21 0.12 -13.68
C THR A 136 0.61 0.45 -15.14
N HIS A 137 0.14 1.57 -15.69
CA HIS A 137 0.45 2.03 -17.06
C HIS A 137 1.39 3.24 -17.03
N ASN A 138 2.58 3.02 -17.51
CA ASN A 138 3.76 3.89 -17.63
C ASN A 138 3.44 5.27 -18.26
N ARG A 139 2.97 6.23 -17.46
CA ARG A 139 2.88 7.65 -17.84
C ARG A 139 4.10 8.39 -17.26
N ARG A 140 5.30 8.08 -17.79
CA ARG A 140 6.50 8.84 -17.49
C ARG A 140 6.35 10.26 -18.06
N ASP A 141 6.61 11.28 -17.23
CA ASP A 141 6.93 12.68 -17.56
C ASP A 141 5.82 13.70 -17.89
N ARG A 142 4.54 13.45 -17.69
CA ARG A 142 3.56 14.51 -17.89
C ARG A 142 3.38 15.37 -16.63
N GLY A 143 3.71 16.67 -16.74
CA GLY A 143 3.39 17.69 -15.72
C GLY A 143 4.32 17.69 -14.50
N ARG A 144 5.55 17.19 -14.61
CA ARG A 144 6.56 17.37 -13.58
C ARG A 144 7.06 18.80 -13.57
N LYS A 145 7.15 19.38 -12.37
CA LYS A 145 7.72 20.71 -12.13
C LYS A 145 8.55 20.71 -10.86
N ARG A 146 9.35 21.75 -10.68
CA ARG A 146 10.06 21.98 -9.41
C ARG A 146 9.01 22.36 -8.35
N LEU A 147 8.98 21.64 -7.24
CA LEU A 147 8.07 21.83 -6.12
C LEU A 147 8.86 21.98 -4.85
N GLU A 148 8.34 22.80 -3.94
CA GLU A 148 8.86 22.94 -2.59
C GLU A 148 8.04 22.10 -1.62
N MET A 149 8.68 21.08 -1.01
CA MET A 149 7.99 20.09 -0.20
C MET A 149 7.39 20.67 1.09
N THR A 150 7.99 21.74 1.64
CA THR A 150 7.43 22.39 2.84
C THR A 150 6.06 22.97 2.57
N ALA A 151 5.94 23.76 1.49
CA ALA A 151 4.66 24.38 1.08
C ALA A 151 3.61 23.32 0.75
N LEU A 152 3.98 22.32 -0.05
CA LEU A 152 3.08 21.23 -0.44
C LEU A 152 2.60 20.41 0.77
N THR A 153 3.51 20.10 1.71
CA THR A 153 3.15 19.35 2.93
C THR A 153 2.25 20.17 3.85
N ALA A 154 2.52 21.48 4.00
CA ALA A 154 1.69 22.38 4.80
C ALA A 154 0.26 22.48 4.24
N GLU A 155 0.11 22.58 2.90
CA GLU A 155 -1.20 22.57 2.23
C GLU A 155 -1.93 21.25 2.46
N CYS A 156 -1.26 20.10 2.29
CA CYS A 156 -1.85 18.79 2.58
C CYS A 156 -2.30 18.65 4.03
N ILE A 157 -1.53 19.18 4.99
CA ILE A 157 -1.89 19.19 6.41
C ILE A 157 -3.15 20.04 6.65
N ALA A 158 -3.23 21.22 6.04
CA ALA A 158 -4.41 22.08 6.15
C ALA A 158 -5.67 21.37 5.64
N ILE A 159 -5.59 20.76 4.46
CA ILE A 159 -6.69 19.98 3.86
C ILE A 159 -7.08 18.78 4.75
N ALA A 160 -6.09 18.05 5.28
CA ALA A 160 -6.35 16.90 6.15
C ALA A 160 -7.05 17.34 7.45
N ARG A 161 -6.63 18.45 8.06
CA ARG A 161 -7.26 19.01 9.26
C ARG A 161 -8.71 19.42 9.00
N GLU A 162 -8.97 20.16 7.94
CA GLU A 162 -10.30 20.61 7.57
C GLU A 162 -11.23 19.43 7.29
N ARG A 163 -10.79 18.49 6.42
CA ARG A 163 -11.59 17.33 6.00
C ARG A 163 -11.92 16.37 7.14
N MET A 164 -11.03 16.22 8.12
CA MET A 164 -11.21 15.31 9.25
C MET A 164 -11.62 16.02 10.54
N HIS A 165 -11.90 17.33 10.48
CA HIS A 165 -12.31 18.18 11.63
C HIS A 165 -11.32 18.07 12.80
N LEU A 166 -10.00 18.11 12.50
CA LEU A 166 -8.96 17.97 13.49
C LEU A 166 -8.59 19.34 14.11
N PRO A 167 -8.19 19.36 15.40
CA PRO A 167 -7.65 20.56 16.02
C PRO A 167 -6.32 20.98 15.37
N ALA A 168 -5.96 22.26 15.52
CA ALA A 168 -4.78 22.84 14.87
C ALA A 168 -3.47 22.19 15.27
N ASP A 169 -3.38 21.63 16.46
CA ASP A 169 -2.20 20.98 17.05
C ASP A 169 -2.12 19.46 16.75
N ALA A 170 -3.16 18.86 16.13
CA ALA A 170 -3.20 17.43 15.86
C ALA A 170 -2.12 16.97 14.87
N ILE A 171 -1.71 17.85 13.94
CA ILE A 171 -0.66 17.55 12.96
C ILE A 171 0.35 18.70 12.99
N GLN A 172 1.59 18.41 13.32
CA GLN A 172 2.68 19.40 13.37
C GLN A 172 3.64 19.17 12.22
N LEU A 173 4.08 20.27 11.57
CA LEU A 173 5.12 20.23 10.55
C LEU A 173 6.43 20.76 11.17
N GLU A 174 7.47 19.94 11.11
CA GLU A 174 8.82 20.26 11.61
C GLU A 174 9.80 20.34 10.44
N THR A 175 10.62 21.40 10.44
CA THR A 175 11.75 21.56 9.53
C THR A 175 13.01 21.77 10.34
N PRO A 176 14.21 21.31 9.88
CA PRO A 176 15.46 21.42 10.64
C PRO A 176 15.88 22.87 10.91
N ALA A 177 15.61 23.77 9.98
CA ALA A 177 15.89 25.20 10.12
C ALA A 177 14.85 26.05 9.38
N PRO A 178 14.54 27.26 9.89
CA PRO A 178 13.68 28.20 9.18
C PRO A 178 14.29 28.58 7.81
N GLY A 179 13.48 28.55 6.76
CA GLY A 179 13.92 28.91 5.41
C GLY A 179 14.71 27.83 4.67
N MET A 180 14.91 26.64 5.24
CA MET A 180 15.50 25.52 4.53
C MET A 180 14.56 25.01 3.44
N GLU A 181 15.05 24.93 2.20
CA GLU A 181 14.30 24.46 1.05
C GLU A 181 14.43 22.94 0.86
N PHE A 182 13.33 22.30 0.44
CA PHE A 182 13.25 20.88 0.15
C PHE A 182 12.75 20.66 -1.28
N PRO A 183 13.53 21.08 -2.30
CA PRO A 183 13.08 21.05 -3.68
C PRO A 183 13.08 19.65 -4.27
N VAL A 184 11.99 19.29 -4.96
CA VAL A 184 11.83 18.03 -5.71
C VAL A 184 11.31 18.32 -7.13
N ILE A 185 11.53 17.39 -8.08
CA ILE A 185 10.91 17.44 -9.41
C ILE A 185 9.83 16.38 -9.46
N ALA A 186 8.57 16.81 -9.47
CA ALA A 186 7.45 15.89 -9.42
C ALA A 186 6.17 16.45 -10.04
N ASN A 187 5.19 15.58 -10.25
CA ASN A 187 3.83 15.97 -10.54
C ASN A 187 3.12 16.33 -9.22
N GLU A 188 2.68 17.58 -9.12
CA GLU A 188 2.07 18.14 -7.92
C GLU A 188 0.81 17.36 -7.46
N VAL A 189 -0.08 17.02 -8.39
CA VAL A 189 -1.33 16.30 -8.10
C VAL A 189 -1.04 14.89 -7.57
N GLU A 190 -0.01 14.22 -8.10
CA GLU A 190 0.39 12.90 -7.65
C GLU A 190 1.02 12.97 -6.25
N LEU A 191 1.94 13.92 -5.99
CA LEU A 191 2.54 14.08 -4.67
C LEU A 191 1.51 14.50 -3.62
N HIS A 192 0.63 15.43 -3.95
CA HIS A 192 -0.48 15.84 -3.10
C HIS A 192 -1.32 14.60 -2.70
N SER A 193 -1.67 13.77 -3.68
CA SER A 193 -2.39 12.52 -3.43
C SER A 193 -1.59 11.55 -2.55
N ALA A 194 -0.27 11.44 -2.73
CA ALA A 194 0.57 10.56 -1.91
C ALA A 194 0.63 11.04 -0.46
N ILE A 195 0.89 12.32 -0.21
CA ILE A 195 0.98 12.89 1.14
C ILE A 195 -0.37 12.76 1.85
N LEU A 196 -1.48 13.11 1.21
CA LEU A 196 -2.81 12.94 1.80
C LEU A 196 -3.12 11.48 2.14
N ASN A 197 -2.75 10.51 1.30
CA ASN A 197 -2.94 9.09 1.63
C ASN A 197 -2.15 8.65 2.88
N VAL A 198 -0.96 9.21 3.12
CA VAL A 198 -0.20 8.90 4.33
C VAL A 198 -0.81 9.58 5.54
N LEU A 199 -1.23 10.85 5.44
CA LEU A 199 -1.90 11.59 6.51
C LEU A 199 -3.24 10.94 6.89
N ASP A 200 -4.06 10.56 5.90
CA ASP A 200 -5.32 9.84 6.10
C ASP A 200 -5.09 8.52 6.88
N ASN A 201 -4.04 7.79 6.54
CA ASN A 201 -3.68 6.58 7.27
C ASN A 201 -3.23 6.90 8.71
N ALA A 202 -2.37 7.90 8.90
CA ALA A 202 -1.89 8.30 10.22
C ALA A 202 -3.06 8.67 11.14
N VAL A 203 -4.02 9.48 10.67
CA VAL A 203 -5.24 9.82 11.42
C VAL A 203 -6.08 8.60 11.73
N LYS A 204 -6.33 7.77 10.72
CA LYS A 204 -7.19 6.59 10.81
C LYS A 204 -6.68 5.55 11.81
N TYR A 205 -5.36 5.43 11.93
CA TYR A 205 -4.73 4.45 12.82
C TYR A 205 -4.27 5.03 14.16
N SER A 206 -4.38 6.35 14.38
CA SER A 206 -4.06 7.03 15.65
C SER A 206 -5.08 6.75 16.77
N GLY A 207 -6.30 6.29 16.45
CA GLY A 207 -7.36 6.09 17.45
C GLY A 207 -7.98 7.41 17.92
N GLY A 208 -8.36 7.50 19.20
CA GLY A 208 -9.12 8.64 19.74
C GLY A 208 -8.30 9.93 19.96
N ASN A 209 -6.98 9.86 20.02
CA ASN A 209 -6.10 11.01 20.23
C ASN A 209 -5.13 11.14 19.06
N VAL A 210 -5.50 11.97 18.07
CA VAL A 210 -4.70 12.18 16.86
C VAL A 210 -3.51 13.07 17.18
N ARG A 211 -2.29 12.50 17.17
CA ARG A 211 -1.03 13.23 17.27
C ARG A 211 -0.12 12.74 16.16
N ILE A 212 0.11 13.62 15.19
CA ILE A 212 0.91 13.31 14.00
C ILE A 212 2.01 14.37 13.90
N ARG A 213 3.21 13.90 13.62
CA ARG A 213 4.38 14.75 13.37
C ARG A 213 4.86 14.51 11.94
N ALA A 214 4.83 15.53 11.11
CA ALA A 214 5.42 15.54 9.79
C ALA A 214 6.78 16.24 9.85
N ARG A 215 7.86 15.54 9.49
CA ARG A 215 9.22 16.09 9.53
C ARG A 215 9.85 16.01 8.17
N LEU A 216 10.38 17.15 7.69
CA LEU A 216 11.18 17.23 6.48
C LEU A 216 12.66 17.22 6.84
N ARG A 217 13.46 16.47 6.09
CA ARG A 217 14.91 16.44 6.20
C ARG A 217 15.56 16.10 4.86
N ILE A 218 16.83 16.50 4.68
CA ILE A 218 17.65 16.08 3.55
C ILE A 218 18.64 15.03 4.03
N GLU A 219 18.71 13.91 3.34
CA GLU A 219 19.65 12.84 3.63
C GLU A 219 20.70 12.75 2.53
N ARG A 220 21.99 12.77 2.94
CA ARG A 220 23.16 12.67 2.05
C ARG A 220 23.17 13.69 0.91
N SER A 221 22.50 14.82 1.06
CA SER A 221 22.32 15.86 0.03
C SER A 221 21.70 15.37 -1.30
N VAL A 222 21.13 14.17 -1.32
CA VAL A 222 20.54 13.54 -2.51
C VAL A 222 19.04 13.31 -2.35
N TRP A 223 18.58 13.15 -1.11
CA TRP A 223 17.21 12.73 -0.83
C TRP A 223 16.47 13.72 0.05
N VAL A 224 15.32 14.16 -0.40
CA VAL A 224 14.31 14.78 0.46
C VAL A 224 13.50 13.67 1.10
N MET A 225 13.44 13.69 2.43
CA MET A 225 12.69 12.73 3.24
C MET A 225 11.55 13.46 3.94
N LEU A 226 10.32 12.96 3.75
CA LEU A 226 9.16 13.37 4.54
C LEU A 226 8.78 12.20 5.44
N ASP A 227 9.05 12.35 6.73
CA ASP A 227 8.66 11.39 7.76
C ASP A 227 7.30 11.83 8.33
N ILE A 228 6.31 10.96 8.28
CA ILE A 228 4.99 11.16 8.93
C ILE A 228 4.88 10.12 10.03
N GLU A 229 5.00 10.59 11.26
CA GLU A 229 4.96 9.78 12.49
C GLU A 229 3.61 9.92 13.17
N ASP A 230 2.99 8.79 13.51
CA ASP A 230 1.77 8.71 14.30
C ASP A 230 1.99 7.99 15.62
N ALA A 231 1.20 8.33 16.64
CA ALA A 231 1.19 7.68 17.94
C ALA A 231 0.12 6.58 18.04
N GLY A 232 -0.19 5.93 16.92
CA GLY A 232 -1.30 5.01 16.80
C GLY A 232 -1.02 3.57 17.19
N ILE A 233 -1.78 2.67 16.58
CA ILE A 233 -1.77 1.22 16.91
C ILE A 233 -0.47 0.50 16.57
N GLY A 234 0.44 1.12 15.84
CA GLY A 234 1.70 0.53 15.39
C GLY A 234 1.54 -0.61 14.40
N ILE A 235 2.68 -1.10 13.91
CA ILE A 235 2.76 -2.13 12.86
C ILE A 235 3.68 -3.25 13.32
N ALA A 236 3.20 -4.50 13.30
CA ALA A 236 4.02 -5.65 13.61
C ALA A 236 5.16 -5.83 12.57
N PRO A 237 6.37 -6.24 12.96
CA PRO A 237 7.55 -6.30 12.09
C PRO A 237 7.35 -7.08 10.79
N GLU A 238 6.62 -8.19 10.84
CA GLU A 238 6.28 -9.02 9.69
C GLU A 238 5.39 -8.31 8.65
N ASN A 239 4.73 -7.22 9.04
CA ASN A 239 3.82 -6.46 8.18
C ASN A 239 4.46 -5.22 7.55
N LEU A 240 5.58 -4.70 8.08
CA LEU A 240 6.23 -3.46 7.63
C LEU A 240 6.49 -3.41 6.11
N LYS A 241 6.96 -4.52 5.52
CA LYS A 241 7.17 -4.62 4.07
C LYS A 241 5.90 -4.95 3.29
N ARG A 242 4.87 -5.49 3.96
CA ARG A 242 3.66 -6.01 3.33
C ARG A 242 2.58 -4.95 3.17
N ILE A 243 2.56 -3.92 4.03
CA ILE A 243 1.57 -2.84 4.00
C ILE A 243 1.58 -2.04 2.68
N PHE A 244 2.69 -2.09 1.93
CA PHE A 244 2.83 -1.47 0.60
C PHE A 244 2.40 -2.39 -0.54
N LYS A 245 1.98 -3.63 -0.26
CA LYS A 245 1.46 -4.53 -1.29
C LYS A 245 0.03 -4.16 -1.62
N ARG A 246 -0.30 -4.24 -2.90
CA ARG A 246 -1.67 -4.03 -3.40
C ARG A 246 -2.67 -4.90 -2.65
N PHE A 247 -3.76 -4.30 -2.16
CA PHE A 247 -4.85 -4.94 -1.44
C PHE A 247 -4.48 -5.56 -0.08
N TYR A 248 -3.28 -5.28 0.41
CA TYR A 248 -2.86 -5.82 1.69
C TYR A 248 -3.49 -5.06 2.85
N ARG A 249 -4.03 -5.82 3.80
CA ARG A 249 -4.57 -5.32 5.06
C ARG A 249 -4.11 -6.24 6.19
N VAL A 250 -3.75 -5.66 7.31
CA VAL A 250 -3.45 -6.43 8.52
C VAL A 250 -4.77 -6.95 9.10
N SER A 251 -4.99 -8.28 9.04
CA SER A 251 -6.14 -8.92 9.68
C SER A 251 -5.92 -8.95 11.18
N ARG A 252 -6.67 -8.17 11.93
CA ARG A 252 -6.69 -8.28 13.40
C ARG A 252 -7.62 -9.43 13.80
N SER A 253 -7.03 -10.53 14.31
CA SER A 253 -7.74 -11.55 15.06
C SER A 253 -7.86 -11.06 16.51
N GLY A 254 -8.88 -10.27 16.83
CA GLY A 254 -9.13 -9.80 18.19
C GLY A 254 -10.45 -9.04 18.27
N SER A 255 -11.15 -9.21 19.37
CA SER A 255 -12.49 -8.69 19.70
C SER A 255 -12.57 -7.17 19.92
N GLY A 256 -11.80 -6.37 19.20
CA GLY A 256 -11.87 -4.91 19.27
C GLY A 256 -12.96 -4.37 18.34
N THR A 257 -13.87 -3.57 18.89
CA THR A 257 -15.11 -3.04 18.30
C THR A 257 -14.92 -2.07 17.12
N HIS A 258 -13.70 -1.69 16.74
CA HIS A 258 -13.47 -0.78 15.61
C HIS A 258 -12.81 -1.50 14.43
N LYS A 259 -13.67 -1.94 13.51
CA LYS A 259 -13.24 -2.43 12.19
C LYS A 259 -12.73 -1.24 11.37
N ILE A 260 -11.42 -1.03 11.34
CA ILE A 260 -10.82 0.05 10.54
C ILE A 260 -11.12 -0.23 9.07
N HIS A 261 -11.90 0.62 8.42
CA HIS A 261 -12.34 0.48 7.03
C HIS A 261 -11.25 0.94 6.05
N GLY A 262 -11.18 0.32 4.87
CA GLY A 262 -10.26 0.76 3.80
C GLY A 262 -9.96 -0.31 2.76
N THR A 263 -9.62 0.13 1.56
CA THR A 263 -9.39 -0.71 0.37
C THR A 263 -8.04 -1.44 0.37
N GLY A 264 -7.07 -1.02 1.18
CA GLY A 264 -5.69 -1.52 1.14
C GLY A 264 -4.90 -1.04 -0.09
N LEU A 265 -5.33 0.06 -0.70
CA LEU A 265 -4.69 0.66 -1.87
C LEU A 265 -3.84 1.90 -1.54
N GLY A 266 -4.15 2.63 -0.45
CA GLY A 266 -3.52 3.92 -0.16
C GLY A 266 -1.99 3.86 -0.16
N LEU A 267 -1.37 3.04 0.69
CA LEU A 267 0.08 2.91 0.77
C LEU A 267 0.71 2.27 -0.48
N PHE A 268 -0.01 1.41 -1.20
CA PHE A 268 0.43 0.91 -2.51
C PHE A 268 0.54 2.06 -3.52
N ILE A 269 -0.45 2.95 -3.58
CA ILE A 269 -0.44 4.15 -4.45
C ILE A 269 0.71 5.08 -4.05
N VAL A 270 0.91 5.34 -2.76
CA VAL A 270 2.04 6.15 -2.26
C VAL A 270 3.37 5.60 -2.79
N ARG A 271 3.59 4.29 -2.65
CA ARG A 271 4.82 3.66 -3.14
C ARG A 271 4.98 3.72 -4.65
N ALA A 272 3.89 3.55 -5.39
CA ALA A 272 3.90 3.65 -6.84
C ALA A 272 4.25 5.06 -7.31
N ILE A 273 3.66 6.09 -6.70
CA ILE A 273 3.97 7.51 -6.97
C ILE A 273 5.43 7.81 -6.60
N ALA A 274 5.91 7.42 -5.41
CA ALA A 274 7.29 7.63 -5.02
C ALA A 274 8.28 7.06 -6.04
N ARG A 275 8.06 5.80 -6.47
CA ARG A 275 8.91 5.12 -7.46
C ARG A 275 8.84 5.75 -8.85
N GLN A 276 7.68 6.21 -9.24
CA GLN A 276 7.51 6.94 -10.51
C GLN A 276 8.36 8.23 -10.52
N HIS A 277 8.57 8.86 -9.36
CA HIS A 277 9.39 10.06 -9.18
C HIS A 277 10.85 9.75 -8.78
N GLY A 278 11.31 8.50 -8.94
CA GLY A 278 12.69 8.09 -8.68
C GLY A 278 13.01 7.85 -7.20
N GLY A 279 12.00 7.85 -6.33
CA GLY A 279 12.13 7.62 -4.90
C GLY A 279 11.60 6.24 -4.44
N ASP A 280 11.33 6.10 -3.16
CA ASP A 280 10.60 4.96 -2.58
C ASP A 280 9.85 5.41 -1.30
N VAL A 281 9.13 4.49 -0.69
CA VAL A 281 8.48 4.71 0.61
C VAL A 281 8.81 3.56 1.55
N THR A 282 9.10 3.89 2.80
CA THR A 282 9.41 2.93 3.85
C THR A 282 8.53 3.13 5.07
N ALA A 283 8.47 2.12 5.93
CA ALA A 283 7.75 2.17 7.19
C ALA A 283 8.63 1.65 8.32
N ALA A 284 8.56 2.31 9.46
CA ALA A 284 9.18 1.89 10.71
C ALA A 284 8.12 1.87 11.82
N SER A 285 8.23 0.93 12.75
CA SER A 285 7.43 0.84 13.97
C SER A 285 8.13 -0.07 14.95
N GLU A 286 8.11 0.28 16.23
CA GLU A 286 8.63 -0.56 17.31
C GLU A 286 7.68 -1.74 17.65
N GLY A 287 6.51 -1.78 17.02
CA GLY A 287 5.52 -2.83 17.22
C GLY A 287 4.14 -2.32 17.58
N PRO A 288 3.20 -3.25 17.88
CA PRO A 288 1.82 -2.89 18.25
C PRO A 288 1.75 -1.94 19.45
N GLY A 289 0.96 -0.87 19.33
CA GLY A 289 0.77 0.15 20.35
C GLY A 289 1.87 1.20 20.45
N LYS A 290 2.88 1.16 19.57
CA LYS A 290 4.05 2.07 19.60
C LYS A 290 4.03 3.12 18.49
N GLY A 291 2.91 3.24 17.76
CA GLY A 291 2.83 4.12 16.62
C GLY A 291 3.63 3.63 15.41
N SER A 292 3.64 4.42 14.37
CA SER A 292 4.41 4.13 13.16
C SER A 292 4.94 5.41 12.49
N THR A 293 5.99 5.25 11.71
CA THR A 293 6.55 6.30 10.86
C THR A 293 6.55 5.83 9.42
N ILE A 294 5.89 6.57 8.56
CA ILE A 294 5.95 6.37 7.11
C ILE A 294 6.87 7.43 6.52
N THR A 295 7.93 7.01 5.85
CA THR A 295 8.92 7.88 5.22
C THR A 295 8.76 7.87 3.71
N LEU A 296 8.39 9.00 3.13
CA LEU A 296 8.40 9.25 1.68
C LEU A 296 9.76 9.83 1.30
N GLN A 297 10.49 9.14 0.42
CA GLN A 297 11.80 9.52 -0.07
C GLN A 297 11.71 9.95 -1.53
N LEU A 298 12.24 11.13 -1.86
CA LEU A 298 12.26 11.67 -3.21
C LEU A 298 13.64 12.27 -3.52
N PRO A 299 14.11 12.24 -4.79
CA PRO A 299 15.36 12.88 -5.15
C PRO A 299 15.29 14.41 -4.95
N VAL A 300 16.35 15.00 -4.42
CA VAL A 300 16.51 16.47 -4.37
C VAL A 300 16.57 17.01 -5.81
N ALA A 301 15.82 18.06 -6.10
CA ALA A 301 15.91 18.73 -7.39
C ALA A 301 17.30 19.37 -7.56
N PRO A 302 17.96 19.20 -8.73
CA PRO A 302 19.23 19.90 -9.01
C PRO A 302 19.07 21.42 -8.89
N ALA A 303 20.11 22.12 -8.43
CA ALA A 303 20.10 23.57 -8.24
C ALA A 303 19.90 24.37 -9.55
N ALA A 304 20.19 23.79 -10.71
CA ALA A 304 20.10 24.41 -12.02
C ALA A 304 19.16 23.63 -12.93
N VAL A 305 17.85 23.87 -12.86
CA VAL A 305 16.92 23.57 -13.97
C VAL A 305 15.81 24.61 -13.96
N ALA A 306 16.06 25.72 -14.65
CA ALA A 306 15.02 26.70 -14.98
C ALA A 306 14.09 26.21 -16.11
N ASP A 307 14.53 25.24 -16.93
CA ASP A 307 13.75 24.67 -18.05
C ASP A 307 13.89 23.15 -18.12
N TRP A 308 12.98 22.42 -17.47
CA TRP A 308 12.91 20.96 -17.52
C TRP A 308 12.45 20.40 -18.88
N ASN A 309 11.87 21.22 -19.75
CA ASN A 309 11.32 20.77 -21.04
C ASN A 309 12.37 20.38 -22.11
N ALA A 310 13.67 20.43 -21.83
CA ALA A 310 14.70 20.35 -22.84
C ALA A 310 15.64 19.13 -22.83
N SER A 311 15.66 18.26 -21.79
CA SER A 311 16.60 17.10 -21.84
C SER A 311 16.21 15.96 -20.90
N PRO A 312 16.36 14.68 -21.31
CA PRO A 312 16.18 13.54 -20.41
C PRO A 312 17.34 13.45 -19.41
N VAL A 313 17.08 13.64 -18.13
CA VAL A 313 18.06 13.41 -17.06
C VAL A 313 18.24 11.91 -16.84
N VAL A 314 19.44 11.42 -17.07
CA VAL A 314 19.86 10.05 -16.70
C VAL A 314 20.16 10.04 -15.20
N TRP A 315 19.34 9.33 -14.43
CA TRP A 315 19.51 9.20 -12.98
C TRP A 315 20.60 8.18 -12.64
N PRO A 316 21.55 8.48 -11.72
CA PRO A 316 22.48 7.48 -11.22
C PRO A 316 21.75 6.49 -10.32
N GLY A 317 21.46 5.29 -10.80
CA GLY A 317 20.86 4.21 -9.99
C GLY A 317 19.88 3.28 -10.69
N GLY A 318 19.59 3.48 -11.96
CA GLY A 318 18.79 2.53 -12.74
C GLY A 318 19.63 1.28 -13.10
N ARG A 319 19.52 0.19 -12.33
CA ARG A 319 19.92 -1.13 -12.86
C ARG A 319 18.87 -1.56 -13.88
N VAL A 320 19.38 -1.96 -15.02
CA VAL A 320 18.71 -2.65 -16.13
C VAL A 320 18.04 -3.94 -15.62
#